data_b4edf00c77487d5a2bb6168c1fc20a97
#
_entry.id   b4edf00c77487d5a2bb6168c1fc20a97
#
_cell.length_a   1.000
_cell.length_b   1.000
_cell.length_c   1.000
_cell.angle_alpha   90.00
_cell.angle_beta   90.00
_cell.angle_gamma   90.00
#
_symmetry.space_group_name_H-M   'P 1'
#
loop_
_entity.id
_entity.type
_entity.pdbx_description
1 polymer ?
#
loop_
_entity_poly.entity_id
_entity_poly.type
_entity_poly.pdbx_seq_one_letter_code
_entity_poly.pdbx_strand_id
1 'polypeptide(L)'
;MVRVTFLGPLQLARAQRQRIRFDLTNDEIVVDQPEPREVFHGYSDAPDIVSHIRCYTLHEIVAEKVRALVERAGRARDVYDVVNVGRNLRAEVLRERVQEIVAAKFTFKALGVPNVDAILAGIDQQVFAADWSNALRHQLVVLPPAEEFAAALREVLEWLLEPAKPVPTLPSVPARAGETLVSPVRFGRPAAAGALGRGAPVRAGAVSGEIYGSRMDRVRFAARNRLLARVAYHGVSRLVEPYSVRMPKTGNLLLYVFEVARGGGPGEGIKAFKVAELGEVAVTDRPFREQYVVEL
;
A
#
# COMPACT_ATOMS: atom_id res chain seq x y z
N MET A 1 -12.37 3.27 -26.54
CA MET A 1 -11.08 2.52 -26.47
C MET A 1 -10.23 2.90 -27.68
N VAL A 2 -8.98 3.33 -27.46
CA VAL A 2 -7.99 3.63 -28.52
C VAL A 2 -6.88 2.59 -28.45
N ARG A 3 -6.44 2.11 -29.63
CA ARG A 3 -5.29 1.19 -29.73
C ARG A 3 -4.19 1.88 -30.52
N VAL A 4 -3.01 2.00 -29.93
CA VAL A 4 -1.80 2.47 -30.60
C VAL A 4 -0.92 1.26 -30.90
N THR A 5 -0.54 1.12 -32.17
CA THR A 5 0.33 0.03 -32.61
C THR A 5 1.67 0.64 -32.98
N PHE A 6 2.76 0.07 -32.48
CA PHE A 6 4.11 0.57 -32.75
C PHE A 6 5.09 -0.57 -33.02
N LEU A 7 6.21 -0.25 -33.64
CA LEU A 7 7.33 -1.17 -33.78
C LEU A 7 8.20 -1.04 -32.54
N GLY A 8 8.44 -2.16 -31.86
CA GLY A 8 9.37 -2.18 -30.73
C GLY A 8 10.81 -1.87 -31.15
N PRO A 9 11.69 -1.54 -30.20
CA PRO A 9 13.06 -1.11 -30.47
C PRO A 9 13.90 -2.18 -31.20
N LEU A 10 13.57 -3.44 -31.05
CA LEU A 10 14.29 -4.54 -31.70
C LEU A 10 13.96 -4.72 -33.18
N GLN A 11 12.97 -4.02 -33.73
CA GLN A 11 12.55 -3.97 -35.12
C GLN A 11 12.62 -5.33 -35.87
N LEU A 12 12.34 -6.43 -35.18
CA LEU A 12 12.40 -7.77 -35.76
C LEU A 12 11.38 -7.87 -36.90
N ALA A 13 11.82 -8.20 -38.10
CA ALA A 13 11.03 -8.23 -39.34
C ALA A 13 9.78 -9.13 -39.29
N ARG A 14 9.74 -10.07 -38.34
CA ARG A 14 8.59 -10.96 -38.05
C ARG A 14 7.94 -10.69 -36.70
N ALA A 15 8.38 -9.68 -35.96
CA ALA A 15 7.80 -9.36 -34.65
C ALA A 15 6.37 -8.88 -34.84
N GLN A 16 5.44 -9.45 -34.08
CA GLN A 16 4.10 -8.89 -33.93
C GLN A 16 4.23 -7.44 -33.46
N ARG A 17 3.56 -6.52 -34.16
CA ARG A 17 3.49 -5.13 -33.74
C ARG A 17 2.99 -5.06 -32.30
N GLN A 18 3.74 -4.40 -31.43
CA GLN A 18 3.31 -4.15 -30.07
C GLN A 18 2.12 -3.21 -30.06
N ARG A 19 1.22 -3.41 -29.11
CA ARG A 19 -0.02 -2.63 -28.99
C ARG A 19 -0.15 -2.08 -27.59
N ILE A 20 -0.40 -0.78 -27.51
CA ILE A 20 -0.85 -0.14 -26.28
C ILE A 20 -2.34 0.12 -26.42
N ARG A 21 -3.08 -0.25 -25.41
CA ARG A 21 -4.52 -0.05 -25.33
C ARG A 21 -4.80 1.07 -24.33
N PHE A 22 -5.52 2.08 -24.77
CA PHE A 22 -6.00 3.16 -23.95
C PHE A 22 -7.52 2.98 -23.77
N ASP A 23 -7.97 2.78 -22.56
CA ASP A 23 -9.37 2.81 -22.21
C ASP A 23 -9.72 4.26 -21.84
N LEU A 24 -10.49 4.91 -22.70
CA LEU A 24 -10.95 6.28 -22.50
C LEU A 24 -12.42 6.25 -22.12
N THR A 25 -12.78 7.00 -21.11
CA THR A 25 -14.18 7.22 -20.72
C THR A 25 -14.50 8.71 -20.73
N ASN A 26 -15.72 9.04 -21.08
CA ASN A 26 -16.32 10.38 -20.92
C ASN A 26 -17.55 10.33 -19.98
N ASP A 27 -17.82 9.19 -19.39
CA ASP A 27 -18.91 8.91 -18.47
C ASP A 27 -18.40 8.84 -17.03
N GLU A 28 -17.60 9.84 -16.67
CA GLU A 28 -16.99 9.97 -15.35
C GLU A 28 -16.83 11.44 -14.98
N ILE A 29 -17.16 11.78 -13.74
CA ILE A 29 -16.83 13.08 -13.16
C ILE A 29 -15.51 13.01 -12.41
N VAL A 30 -14.63 13.97 -12.65
CA VAL A 30 -13.39 14.18 -11.89
C VAL A 30 -13.60 15.40 -11.01
N VAL A 31 -13.65 15.20 -9.70
CA VAL A 31 -13.99 16.24 -8.71
C VAL A 31 -12.77 17.02 -8.27
N ASP A 32 -11.68 16.30 -7.97
CA ASP A 32 -10.40 16.92 -7.63
C ASP A 32 -9.64 17.29 -8.90
N GLN A 33 -8.98 18.46 -8.88
CA GLN A 33 -8.12 18.84 -10.00
C GLN A 33 -6.93 17.87 -10.09
N PRO A 34 -6.70 17.21 -11.25
CA PRO A 34 -5.59 16.32 -11.42
C PRO A 34 -4.24 16.99 -11.19
N GLU A 35 -3.34 16.31 -10.49
CA GLU A 35 -2.00 16.78 -10.14
C GLU A 35 -0.97 16.32 -11.15
N PRO A 36 0.06 17.13 -11.46
CA PRO A 36 1.19 16.68 -12.25
C PRO A 36 2.03 15.69 -11.43
N ARG A 37 2.28 14.51 -11.98
CA ARG A 37 3.16 13.48 -11.41
C ARG A 37 4.28 13.18 -12.37
N GLU A 38 5.48 13.06 -11.82
CA GLU A 38 6.66 12.67 -12.58
C GLU A 38 6.50 11.25 -13.12
N VAL A 39 6.84 11.07 -14.41
CA VAL A 39 6.90 9.74 -15.01
C VAL A 39 8.21 9.09 -14.61
N PHE A 40 8.13 8.07 -13.77
CA PHE A 40 9.31 7.27 -13.43
C PHE A 40 9.74 6.42 -14.63
N HIS A 41 11.00 6.58 -15.04
CA HIS A 41 11.60 5.81 -16.10
C HIS A 41 12.88 5.14 -15.58
N GLY A 42 12.81 3.84 -15.31
CA GLY A 42 13.89 3.08 -14.65
C GLY A 42 14.93 2.48 -15.60
N TYR A 43 14.87 2.77 -16.91
CA TYR A 43 15.77 2.22 -17.90
C TYR A 43 16.92 3.19 -18.22
N SER A 44 17.99 2.64 -18.81
CA SER A 44 19.21 3.39 -19.15
C SER A 44 19.03 4.44 -20.24
N ASP A 45 17.94 4.36 -21.00
CA ASP A 45 17.53 5.30 -22.06
C ASP A 45 16.54 6.36 -21.56
N ALA A 46 16.45 6.55 -20.24
CA ALA A 46 15.61 7.60 -19.65
C ALA A 46 16.02 8.97 -20.22
N PRO A 47 15.05 9.78 -20.69
CA PRO A 47 15.34 11.11 -21.19
C PRO A 47 15.86 12.01 -20.08
N ASP A 48 16.74 12.96 -20.42
CA ASP A 48 17.27 13.94 -19.46
C ASP A 48 16.18 14.89 -18.94
N ILE A 49 15.09 15.04 -19.70
CA ILE A 49 13.95 15.88 -19.33
C ILE A 49 12.93 15.02 -18.58
N VAL A 50 12.65 15.41 -17.35
CA VAL A 50 11.61 14.79 -16.53
C VAL A 50 10.24 15.11 -17.13
N SER A 51 9.53 14.07 -17.56
CA SER A 51 8.16 14.19 -18.06
C SER A 51 7.15 14.08 -16.93
N HIS A 52 6.10 14.91 -17.00
CA HIS A 52 4.99 14.87 -16.05
C HIS A 52 3.69 14.52 -16.78
N ILE A 53 2.86 13.73 -16.12
CA ILE A 53 1.49 13.46 -16.55
C ILE A 53 0.51 13.93 -15.48
N ARG A 54 -0.70 14.30 -15.90
CA ARG A 54 -1.78 14.64 -14.96
C ARG A 54 -2.40 13.35 -14.44
N CYS A 55 -2.33 13.17 -13.12
CA CYS A 55 -2.88 12.02 -12.42
C CYS A 55 -3.99 12.44 -11.48
N TYR A 56 -4.91 11.54 -11.20
CA TYR A 56 -5.90 11.73 -10.14
C TYR A 56 -5.20 11.88 -8.77
N THR A 57 -5.79 12.67 -7.89
CA THR A 57 -5.39 12.73 -6.49
C THR A 57 -5.64 11.39 -5.82
N LEU A 58 -4.99 11.15 -4.67
CA LEU A 58 -5.24 9.93 -3.90
C LEU A 58 -6.72 9.83 -3.47
N HIS A 59 -7.33 10.97 -3.10
CA HIS A 59 -8.74 11.03 -2.71
C HIS A 59 -9.69 10.66 -3.86
N GLU A 60 -9.39 11.14 -5.05
CA GLU A 60 -10.14 10.81 -6.28
C GLU A 60 -10.03 9.31 -6.59
N ILE A 61 -8.82 8.74 -6.50
CA ILE A 61 -8.58 7.31 -6.72
C ILE A 61 -9.37 6.46 -5.72
N VAL A 62 -9.32 6.81 -4.43
CA VAL A 62 -10.02 6.07 -3.38
C VAL A 62 -11.54 6.11 -3.59
N ALA A 63 -12.08 7.30 -3.88
CA ALA A 63 -13.51 7.46 -4.13
C ALA A 63 -13.98 6.67 -5.35
N GLU A 64 -13.16 6.66 -6.42
CA GLU A 64 -13.42 5.86 -7.62
C GLU A 64 -13.43 4.36 -7.31
N LYS A 65 -12.51 3.89 -6.45
CA LYS A 65 -12.46 2.48 -6.03
C LYS A 65 -13.66 2.10 -5.17
N VAL A 66 -14.12 2.97 -4.28
CA VAL A 66 -15.36 2.75 -3.52
C VAL A 66 -16.57 2.63 -4.47
N ARG A 67 -16.69 3.51 -5.47
CA ARG A 67 -17.73 3.43 -6.48
C ARG A 67 -17.65 2.11 -7.27
N ALA A 68 -16.43 1.74 -7.68
CA ALA A 68 -16.20 0.50 -8.43
C ALA A 68 -16.57 -0.77 -7.64
N LEU A 69 -16.35 -0.78 -6.32
CA LEU A 69 -16.81 -1.89 -5.45
C LEU A 69 -18.30 -2.14 -5.60
N VAL A 70 -19.10 -1.09 -5.68
CA VAL A 70 -20.54 -1.17 -5.81
C VAL A 70 -20.96 -1.59 -7.23
N GLU A 71 -20.46 -0.88 -8.24
CA GLU A 71 -20.84 -1.13 -9.64
C GLU A 71 -20.36 -2.48 -10.18
N ARG A 72 -19.28 -3.01 -9.65
CA ARG A 72 -18.65 -4.24 -10.12
C ARG A 72 -18.77 -5.40 -9.14
N ALA A 73 -19.67 -5.29 -8.17
CA ALA A 73 -19.94 -6.32 -7.16
C ALA A 73 -18.69 -6.84 -6.44
N GLY A 74 -17.76 -5.94 -6.08
CA GLY A 74 -16.58 -6.28 -5.29
C GLY A 74 -15.50 -7.06 -6.03
N ARG A 75 -15.12 -6.66 -7.25
CA ARG A 75 -13.98 -7.28 -7.94
C ARG A 75 -12.73 -7.29 -7.09
N ALA A 76 -11.97 -8.36 -7.18
CA ALA A 76 -10.77 -8.62 -6.38
C ALA A 76 -9.76 -7.46 -6.37
N ARG A 77 -9.51 -6.82 -7.53
CA ARG A 77 -8.61 -5.67 -7.62
C ARG A 77 -9.09 -4.47 -6.84
N ASP A 78 -10.39 -4.18 -6.90
CA ASP A 78 -10.96 -3.02 -6.21
C ASP A 78 -10.94 -3.23 -4.70
N VAL A 79 -11.23 -4.44 -4.22
CA VAL A 79 -11.06 -4.83 -2.80
C VAL A 79 -9.60 -4.71 -2.38
N TYR A 80 -8.66 -5.25 -3.17
CA TYR A 80 -7.24 -5.19 -2.89
C TYR A 80 -6.75 -3.74 -2.74
N ASP A 81 -7.13 -2.88 -3.67
CA ASP A 81 -6.71 -1.47 -3.67
C ASP A 81 -7.27 -0.71 -2.46
N VAL A 82 -8.57 -0.85 -2.17
CA VAL A 82 -9.21 -0.17 -1.03
C VAL A 82 -8.60 -0.60 0.29
N VAL A 83 -8.38 -1.90 0.49
CA VAL A 83 -7.75 -2.41 1.72
C VAL A 83 -6.31 -1.93 1.86
N ASN A 84 -5.54 -1.92 0.78
CA ASN A 84 -4.15 -1.43 0.83
C ASN A 84 -4.07 0.07 1.15
N VAL A 85 -4.95 0.89 0.59
CA VAL A 85 -5.04 2.31 0.97
C VAL A 85 -5.37 2.44 2.46
N GLY A 86 -6.37 1.74 2.95
CA GLY A 86 -6.74 1.75 4.35
C GLY A 86 -5.63 1.28 5.30
N ARG A 87 -4.82 0.31 4.89
CA ARG A 87 -3.71 -0.21 5.70
C ARG A 87 -2.46 0.68 5.66
N ASN A 88 -2.14 1.26 4.52
CA ASN A 88 -0.82 1.84 4.28
C ASN A 88 -0.81 3.35 4.06
N LEU A 89 -1.94 3.97 3.70
CA LEU A 89 -2.05 5.39 3.34
C LEU A 89 -3.07 6.17 4.18
N ARG A 90 -3.50 5.63 5.33
CA ARG A 90 -4.49 6.31 6.20
C ARG A 90 -4.09 7.74 6.58
N ALA A 91 -2.80 7.98 6.79
CA ALA A 91 -2.31 9.30 7.17
C ALA A 91 -2.35 10.33 6.02
N GLU A 92 -2.40 9.85 4.78
CA GLU A 92 -2.42 10.67 3.57
C GLU A 92 -3.84 10.92 3.05
N VAL A 93 -4.83 10.19 3.56
CA VAL A 93 -6.22 10.27 3.13
C VAL A 93 -7.02 11.16 4.07
N LEU A 94 -7.54 12.27 3.55
CA LEU A 94 -8.54 13.11 4.20
C LEU A 94 -9.92 12.47 3.97
N ARG A 95 -10.47 11.83 4.98
CA ARG A 95 -11.73 11.07 4.90
C ARG A 95 -12.90 11.91 4.41
N GLU A 96 -13.03 13.09 4.98
CA GLU A 96 -14.09 14.04 4.64
C GLU A 96 -14.05 14.37 3.14
N ARG A 97 -12.84 14.55 2.60
CA ARG A 97 -12.67 14.81 1.16
C ARG A 97 -13.07 13.61 0.30
N VAL A 98 -12.69 12.39 0.72
CA VAL A 98 -13.12 11.16 0.02
C VAL A 98 -14.65 11.03 0.06
N GLN A 99 -15.30 11.31 1.19
CA GLN A 99 -16.75 11.25 1.33
C GLN A 99 -17.46 12.24 0.38
N GLU A 100 -16.95 13.47 0.27
CA GLU A 100 -17.46 14.48 -0.67
C GLU A 100 -17.37 13.98 -2.13
N ILE A 101 -16.21 13.44 -2.52
CA ILE A 101 -15.99 12.93 -3.88
C ILE A 101 -16.89 11.71 -4.15
N VAL A 102 -17.00 10.78 -3.19
CA VAL A 102 -17.91 9.63 -3.29
C VAL A 102 -19.33 10.11 -3.53
N ALA A 103 -19.83 11.06 -2.72
CA ALA A 103 -21.18 11.60 -2.87
C ALA A 103 -21.38 12.21 -4.27
N ALA A 104 -20.43 13.00 -4.76
CA ALA A 104 -20.50 13.60 -6.09
C ALA A 104 -20.54 12.55 -7.21
N LYS A 105 -19.68 11.51 -7.13
CA LYS A 105 -19.62 10.44 -8.12
C LYS A 105 -20.94 9.60 -8.16
N PHE A 106 -21.48 9.28 -7.01
CA PHE A 106 -22.76 8.54 -6.93
C PHE A 106 -23.93 9.40 -7.44
N THR A 107 -23.96 10.69 -7.09
CA THR A 107 -24.96 11.63 -7.61
C THR A 107 -24.88 11.75 -9.14
N PHE A 108 -23.66 11.85 -9.69
CA PHE A 108 -23.44 11.90 -11.14
C PHE A 108 -24.03 10.68 -11.88
N LYS A 109 -23.96 9.51 -11.23
CA LYS A 109 -24.54 8.25 -11.75
C LYS A 109 -26.04 8.07 -11.41
N ALA A 110 -26.66 9.07 -10.81
CA ALA A 110 -28.04 8.99 -10.29
C ALA A 110 -28.24 7.83 -9.28
N LEU A 111 -27.21 7.52 -8.50
CA LEU A 111 -27.21 6.49 -7.47
C LEU A 111 -27.15 7.11 -6.07
N GLY A 112 -27.78 6.49 -5.10
CA GLY A 112 -27.57 6.81 -3.69
C GLY A 112 -26.25 6.19 -3.17
N VAL A 113 -25.55 6.91 -2.29
CA VAL A 113 -24.36 6.37 -1.62
C VAL A 113 -24.82 5.24 -0.68
N PRO A 114 -24.39 3.98 -0.92
CA PRO A 114 -24.76 2.87 -0.05
C PRO A 114 -24.02 2.94 1.28
N ASN A 115 -24.61 2.42 2.33
CA ASN A 115 -23.91 2.20 3.58
C ASN A 115 -22.94 1.00 3.48
N VAL A 116 -22.07 0.84 4.46
CA VAL A 116 -21.03 -0.22 4.46
C VAL A 116 -21.64 -1.61 4.34
N ASP A 117 -22.75 -1.89 5.05
CA ASP A 117 -23.40 -3.20 5.01
C ASP A 117 -23.98 -3.51 3.62
N ALA A 118 -24.55 -2.52 2.93
CA ALA A 118 -25.03 -2.69 1.57
C ALA A 118 -23.89 -2.95 0.57
N ILE A 119 -22.74 -2.27 0.73
CA ILE A 119 -21.56 -2.56 -0.10
C ILE A 119 -21.10 -4.00 0.09
N LEU A 120 -20.96 -4.42 1.35
CA LEU A 120 -20.49 -5.77 1.67
C LEU A 120 -21.46 -6.87 1.24
N ALA A 121 -22.77 -6.63 1.39
CA ALA A 121 -23.80 -7.56 0.93
C ALA A 121 -23.85 -7.71 -0.60
N GLY A 122 -23.40 -6.69 -1.34
CA GLY A 122 -23.27 -6.71 -2.80
C GLY A 122 -22.10 -7.56 -3.32
N ILE A 123 -21.18 -7.98 -2.45
CA ILE A 123 -20.01 -8.79 -2.83
C ILE A 123 -20.37 -10.27 -2.84
N ASP A 124 -20.35 -10.88 -4.02
CA ASP A 124 -20.46 -12.33 -4.14
C ASP A 124 -19.14 -13.00 -3.72
N GLN A 125 -19.16 -13.69 -2.58
CA GLN A 125 -17.97 -14.31 -2.01
C GLN A 125 -17.34 -15.40 -2.89
N GLN A 126 -18.15 -16.14 -3.65
CA GLN A 126 -17.65 -17.18 -4.55
C GLN A 126 -16.96 -16.56 -5.77
N VAL A 127 -17.61 -15.56 -6.36
CA VAL A 127 -17.07 -14.79 -7.48
C VAL A 127 -15.79 -14.07 -7.06
N PHE A 128 -15.79 -13.42 -5.89
CA PHE A 128 -14.63 -12.74 -5.33
C PHE A 128 -13.44 -13.70 -5.15
N ALA A 129 -13.64 -14.86 -4.52
CA ALA A 129 -12.57 -15.83 -4.28
C ALA A 129 -12.00 -16.39 -5.61
N ALA A 130 -12.86 -16.67 -6.59
CA ALA A 130 -12.44 -17.11 -7.91
C ALA A 130 -11.67 -16.02 -8.68
N ASP A 131 -12.12 -14.76 -8.62
CA ASP A 131 -11.49 -13.62 -9.28
C ASP A 131 -10.15 -13.24 -8.62
N TRP A 132 -9.96 -13.50 -7.32
CA TRP A 132 -8.77 -13.15 -6.56
C TRP A 132 -7.49 -13.66 -7.20
N SER A 133 -7.43 -14.96 -7.48
CA SER A 133 -6.27 -15.56 -8.12
C SER A 133 -6.10 -15.09 -9.57
N ASN A 134 -7.18 -15.04 -10.32
CA ASN A 134 -7.15 -14.69 -11.75
C ASN A 134 -6.73 -13.24 -11.98
N ALA A 135 -7.21 -12.32 -11.12
CA ALA A 135 -6.96 -10.90 -11.28
C ALA A 135 -5.61 -10.43 -10.72
N LEU A 136 -5.08 -11.08 -9.67
CA LEU A 136 -3.95 -10.55 -8.89
C LEU A 136 -2.67 -11.38 -9.00
N ARG A 137 -2.75 -12.70 -9.21
CA ARG A 137 -1.58 -13.60 -9.17
C ARG A 137 -0.43 -13.17 -10.09
N HIS A 138 -0.75 -12.64 -11.26
CA HIS A 138 0.25 -12.21 -12.24
C HIS A 138 0.82 -10.81 -11.96
N GLN A 139 0.30 -10.10 -10.95
CA GLN A 139 0.71 -8.74 -10.59
C GLN A 139 1.47 -8.70 -9.26
N LEU A 140 1.32 -9.72 -8.44
CA LEU A 140 1.87 -9.76 -7.08
C LEU A 140 3.00 -10.77 -6.97
N VAL A 141 4.01 -10.48 -6.16
CA VAL A 141 5.12 -11.41 -5.84
C VAL A 141 4.61 -12.69 -5.23
N VAL A 142 3.69 -12.54 -4.27
CA VAL A 142 2.97 -13.61 -3.60
C VAL A 142 1.52 -13.18 -3.51
N LEU A 143 0.61 -14.08 -3.80
CA LEU A 143 -0.82 -13.81 -3.66
C LEU A 143 -1.20 -13.93 -2.18
N PRO A 144 -1.62 -12.83 -1.51
CA PRO A 144 -2.08 -12.92 -0.13
C PRO A 144 -3.43 -13.65 -0.06
N PRO A 145 -3.78 -14.24 1.10
CA PRO A 145 -5.08 -14.90 1.27
C PRO A 145 -6.26 -13.95 1.05
N ALA A 146 -7.23 -14.35 0.24
CA ALA A 146 -8.40 -13.53 -0.10
C ALA A 146 -9.25 -13.18 1.13
N GLU A 147 -9.40 -14.12 2.05
CA GLU A 147 -10.17 -14.00 3.28
C GLU A 147 -9.63 -12.91 4.22
N GLU A 148 -8.33 -12.68 4.24
CA GLU A 148 -7.71 -11.61 5.03
C GLU A 148 -8.06 -10.22 4.50
N PHE A 149 -8.22 -10.10 3.18
CA PHE A 149 -8.63 -8.86 2.55
C PHE A 149 -10.14 -8.64 2.66
N ALA A 150 -10.93 -9.69 2.51
CA ALA A 150 -12.37 -9.64 2.72
C ALA A 150 -12.71 -9.22 4.17
N ALA A 151 -12.01 -9.79 5.16
CA ALA A 151 -12.20 -9.45 6.57
C ALA A 151 -11.79 -7.99 6.88
N ALA A 152 -10.68 -7.52 6.30
CA ALA A 152 -10.20 -6.15 6.52
C ALA A 152 -11.05 -5.09 5.82
N LEU A 153 -11.76 -5.45 4.74
CA LEU A 153 -12.54 -4.51 3.94
C LEU A 153 -13.60 -3.77 4.77
N ARG A 154 -14.28 -4.45 5.68
CA ARG A 154 -15.28 -3.85 6.56
C ARG A 154 -14.69 -2.71 7.38
N GLU A 155 -13.61 -2.95 8.09
CA GLU A 155 -12.95 -1.93 8.93
C GLU A 155 -12.52 -0.72 8.11
N VAL A 156 -11.98 -0.96 6.91
CA VAL A 156 -11.53 0.11 6.03
C VAL A 156 -12.71 0.95 5.51
N LEU A 157 -13.81 0.32 5.11
CA LEU A 157 -15.01 1.02 4.65
C LEU A 157 -15.67 1.80 5.79
N GLU A 158 -15.79 1.23 7.00
CA GLU A 158 -16.27 1.94 8.18
C GLU A 158 -15.40 3.17 8.47
N TRP A 159 -14.08 3.01 8.42
CA TRP A 159 -13.16 4.13 8.59
C TRP A 159 -13.35 5.20 7.50
N LEU A 160 -13.54 4.82 6.24
CA LEU A 160 -13.67 5.77 5.13
C LEU A 160 -15.02 6.50 5.13
N LEU A 161 -16.13 5.78 5.34
CA LEU A 161 -17.47 6.24 5.01
C LEU A 161 -18.30 6.64 6.23
N GLU A 162 -18.00 6.08 7.41
CA GLU A 162 -18.75 6.39 8.62
C GLU A 162 -18.20 7.66 9.30
N PRO A 163 -19.05 8.41 10.02
CA PRO A 163 -18.61 9.52 10.86
C PRO A 163 -17.53 9.07 11.84
N ALA A 164 -16.57 9.94 12.12
CA ALA A 164 -15.55 9.64 13.12
C ALA A 164 -16.22 9.31 14.47
N LYS A 165 -16.01 8.08 14.97
CA LYS A 165 -16.46 7.73 16.32
C LYS A 165 -15.75 8.67 17.30
N PRO A 166 -16.49 9.34 18.21
CA PRO A 166 -15.84 10.21 19.18
C PRO A 166 -14.81 9.39 19.97
N VAL A 167 -13.56 9.83 19.92
CA VAL A 167 -12.52 9.24 20.76
C VAL A 167 -12.96 9.42 22.21
N PRO A 168 -13.09 8.36 23.03
CA PRO A 168 -13.39 8.52 24.43
C PRO A 168 -12.34 9.47 25.03
N THR A 169 -12.78 10.63 25.47
CA THR A 169 -11.91 11.55 26.21
C THR A 169 -11.57 10.84 27.51
N LEU A 170 -10.34 10.33 27.60
CA LEU A 170 -9.85 9.80 28.87
C LEU A 170 -10.04 10.93 29.92
N PRO A 171 -10.68 10.66 31.07
CA PRO A 171 -10.79 11.65 32.10
C PRO A 171 -9.38 12.15 32.44
N SER A 172 -9.19 13.47 32.41
CA SER A 172 -7.92 14.08 32.78
C SER A 172 -7.65 13.71 34.22
N VAL A 173 -6.72 12.80 34.45
CA VAL A 173 -6.22 12.51 35.80
C VAL A 173 -5.51 13.77 36.24
N PRO A 174 -5.92 14.39 37.36
CA PRO A 174 -5.25 15.56 37.90
C PRO A 174 -3.79 15.18 38.18
N ALA A 175 -2.85 15.91 37.61
CA ALA A 175 -1.42 15.69 37.80
C ALA A 175 -1.11 15.84 39.29
N ARG A 176 -0.73 14.76 39.95
CA ARG A 176 -0.10 14.84 41.29
C ARG A 176 1.27 15.45 41.09
N ALA A 177 1.46 16.61 41.71
CA ALA A 177 2.77 17.27 41.75
C ALA A 177 3.78 16.34 42.44
N GLY A 178 4.83 15.93 41.74
CA GLY A 178 5.99 15.26 42.33
C GLY A 178 6.48 13.96 41.78
N GLU A 179 5.84 13.37 40.75
CA GLU A 179 6.38 12.16 40.10
C GLU A 179 7.01 12.48 38.74
N THR A 180 8.34 12.31 38.68
CA THR A 180 9.07 12.34 37.42
C THR A 180 8.68 11.09 36.62
N LEU A 181 7.68 11.21 35.75
CA LEU A 181 7.30 10.15 34.84
C LEU A 181 8.43 9.90 33.86
N VAL A 182 9.09 8.76 33.99
CA VAL A 182 9.91 8.19 32.93
C VAL A 182 8.98 7.97 31.75
N SER A 183 9.13 8.80 30.72
CA SER A 183 8.31 8.74 29.53
C SER A 183 8.41 7.35 28.91
N PRO A 184 7.28 6.64 28.67
CA PRO A 184 7.32 5.44 27.85
C PRO A 184 7.84 5.85 26.48
N VAL A 185 8.71 5.03 25.92
CA VAL A 185 9.25 5.20 24.57
C VAL A 185 8.07 5.28 23.60
N ARG A 186 7.69 6.49 23.23
CA ARG A 186 6.70 6.72 22.18
C ARG A 186 7.37 6.32 20.88
N PHE A 187 6.93 5.24 20.25
CA PHE A 187 7.15 5.00 18.84
C PHE A 187 6.52 6.20 18.10
N GLY A 188 7.38 6.95 17.40
CA GLY A 188 7.12 8.32 17.01
C GLY A 188 5.85 8.53 16.20
N ARG A 189 5.11 9.52 16.64
CA ARG A 189 4.20 10.29 15.80
C ARG A 189 4.99 10.86 14.62
N PRO A 190 4.47 10.84 13.38
CA PRO A 190 5.17 11.51 12.28
C PRO A 190 5.36 12.98 12.65
N ALA A 191 6.60 13.44 12.62
CA ALA A 191 6.90 14.85 12.79
C ALA A 191 6.17 15.62 11.68
N ALA A 192 5.42 16.64 12.08
CA ALA A 192 4.90 17.64 11.16
C ALA A 192 6.05 18.09 10.25
N ALA A 193 5.75 18.24 8.95
CA ALA A 193 6.70 18.66 7.94
C ALA A 193 7.34 20.01 8.30
N GLY A 194 8.39 19.95 9.07
CA GLY A 194 9.31 21.06 9.30
C GLY A 194 10.50 20.86 8.36
N ALA A 195 10.78 21.88 7.58
CA ALA A 195 11.83 22.04 6.61
C ALA A 195 13.02 21.08 6.80
N LEU A 196 13.00 19.95 6.12
CA LEU A 196 14.19 19.13 5.92
C LEU A 196 15.02 19.81 4.83
N GLY A 197 16.25 20.16 5.21
CA GLY A 197 17.25 20.67 4.30
C GLY A 197 17.35 19.80 3.05
N ARG A 198 17.66 20.45 1.94
CA ARG A 198 17.87 19.86 0.61
C ARG A 198 18.94 18.76 0.67
N GLY A 199 18.50 17.56 1.03
CA GLY A 199 19.23 16.35 0.73
C GLY A 199 18.84 15.94 -0.69
N ALA A 200 19.84 15.62 -1.52
CA ALA A 200 19.61 15.12 -2.86
C ALA A 200 18.61 13.94 -2.80
N PRO A 201 17.65 13.84 -3.73
CA PRO A 201 16.75 12.72 -3.79
C PRO A 201 17.59 11.45 -3.92
N VAL A 202 17.37 10.49 -3.01
CA VAL A 202 17.94 9.16 -3.16
C VAL A 202 17.30 8.62 -4.44
N ARG A 203 18.06 8.58 -5.53
CA ARG A 203 17.64 7.95 -6.77
C ARG A 203 17.23 6.53 -6.40
N ALA A 204 15.95 6.22 -6.58
CA ALA A 204 15.47 4.85 -6.53
C ALA A 204 16.35 4.07 -7.52
N GLY A 205 17.10 3.09 -7.01
CA GLY A 205 18.01 2.31 -7.84
C GLY A 205 17.25 1.72 -9.01
N ALA A 206 17.93 1.69 -10.15
CA ALA A 206 17.42 1.17 -11.41
C ALA A 206 16.62 -0.11 -11.19
N VAL A 207 15.35 -0.09 -11.58
CA VAL A 207 14.47 -1.26 -11.60
C VAL A 207 14.88 -2.06 -12.82
N SER A 208 15.84 -2.96 -12.68
CA SER A 208 16.06 -4.00 -13.68
C SER A 208 14.88 -4.95 -13.66
N GLY A 209 14.25 -5.17 -14.78
CA GLY A 209 13.17 -6.08 -15.22
C GLY A 209 12.42 -7.04 -14.29
N GLU A 210 12.77 -7.15 -13.03
CA GLU A 210 12.00 -7.79 -11.98
C GLU A 210 11.26 -6.70 -11.20
N ILE A 211 9.96 -6.71 -11.28
CA ILE A 211 9.05 -5.74 -10.64
C ILE A 211 9.27 -5.61 -9.10
N TYR A 212 10.09 -6.50 -8.52
CA TYR A 212 10.43 -6.54 -7.09
C TYR A 212 11.90 -6.93 -6.89
N GLY A 213 12.80 -6.20 -7.53
CA GLY A 213 14.22 -6.58 -7.68
C GLY A 213 15.06 -6.53 -6.42
N SER A 214 14.75 -5.70 -5.42
CA SER A 214 15.59 -5.59 -4.23
C SER A 214 15.04 -6.41 -3.06
N ARG A 215 15.96 -6.83 -2.15
CA ARG A 215 15.57 -7.46 -0.88
C ARG A 215 14.58 -6.60 -0.10
N MET A 216 14.78 -5.29 -0.12
CA MET A 216 13.92 -4.34 0.58
C MET A 216 12.55 -4.19 -0.06
N ASP A 217 12.41 -4.33 -1.37
CA ASP A 217 11.10 -4.31 -2.02
C ASP A 217 10.26 -5.52 -1.60
N ARG A 218 10.89 -6.68 -1.45
CA ARG A 218 10.23 -7.88 -0.91
C ARG A 218 9.83 -7.70 0.55
N VAL A 219 10.67 -7.07 1.37
CA VAL A 219 10.33 -6.73 2.77
C VAL A 219 9.14 -5.77 2.83
N ARG A 220 9.17 -4.69 2.02
CA ARG A 220 8.06 -3.71 1.93
C ARG A 220 6.77 -4.37 1.44
N PHE A 221 6.86 -5.22 0.44
CA PHE A 221 5.71 -5.97 -0.05
C PHE A 221 5.11 -6.85 1.06
N ALA A 222 5.93 -7.60 1.79
CA ALA A 222 5.49 -8.43 2.91
C ALA A 222 4.81 -7.58 4.00
N ALA A 223 5.41 -6.47 4.39
CA ALA A 223 4.86 -5.55 5.38
C ALA A 223 3.49 -5.00 4.97
N ARG A 224 3.39 -4.44 3.75
CA ARG A 224 2.17 -3.83 3.22
C ARG A 224 1.01 -4.80 3.10
N ASN A 225 1.30 -6.05 2.78
CA ASN A 225 0.29 -7.10 2.66
C ASN A 225 0.11 -7.92 3.96
N ARG A 226 0.80 -7.55 5.05
CA ARG A 226 0.75 -8.27 6.35
C ARG A 226 1.12 -9.74 6.21
N LEU A 227 2.15 -10.03 5.42
CA LEU A 227 2.68 -11.37 5.20
C LEU A 227 4.01 -11.56 5.93
N LEU A 228 4.22 -12.76 6.47
CA LEU A 228 5.51 -13.14 7.05
C LEU A 228 6.59 -13.16 5.94
N ALA A 229 7.77 -12.68 6.27
CA ALA A 229 8.94 -12.78 5.42
C ALA A 229 9.95 -13.77 6.00
N ARG A 230 10.55 -14.60 5.14
CA ARG A 230 11.73 -15.39 5.49
C ARG A 230 12.96 -14.59 5.11
N VAL A 231 13.82 -14.35 6.09
CA VAL A 231 15.01 -13.53 5.94
C VAL A 231 16.24 -14.32 6.37
N ALA A 232 17.26 -14.39 5.54
CA ALA A 232 18.57 -14.87 5.96
C ALA A 232 19.34 -13.73 6.62
N TYR A 233 19.80 -13.92 7.86
CA TYR A 233 20.61 -12.94 8.58
C TYR A 233 21.72 -13.66 9.34
N HIS A 234 22.99 -13.29 9.05
CA HIS A 234 24.20 -13.97 9.55
C HIS A 234 24.15 -15.51 9.33
N GLY A 235 23.73 -15.93 8.16
CA GLY A 235 23.66 -17.34 7.78
C GLY A 235 22.50 -18.12 8.41
N VAL A 236 21.67 -17.51 9.26
CA VAL A 236 20.51 -18.14 9.90
C VAL A 236 19.23 -17.69 9.23
N SER A 237 18.39 -18.66 8.83
CA SER A 237 17.04 -18.37 8.31
C SER A 237 16.10 -17.99 9.45
N ARG A 238 15.36 -16.90 9.27
CA ARG A 238 14.41 -16.35 10.24
C ARG A 238 13.07 -16.09 9.59
N LEU A 239 12.00 -16.36 10.29
CA LEU A 239 10.65 -15.99 9.88
C LEU A 239 10.24 -14.76 10.69
N VAL A 240 9.86 -13.69 10.00
CA VAL A 240 9.67 -12.38 10.65
C VAL A 240 8.43 -11.66 10.16
N GLU A 241 7.87 -10.83 11.04
CA GLU A 241 6.89 -9.79 10.74
C GLU A 241 7.66 -8.49 10.53
N PRO A 242 7.68 -7.91 9.32
CA PRO A 242 8.40 -6.67 9.07
C PRO A 242 7.56 -5.44 9.44
N TYR A 243 8.13 -4.48 10.17
CA TYR A 243 7.40 -3.33 10.68
C TYR A 243 7.92 -1.98 10.18
N SER A 244 9.21 -1.69 10.34
CA SER A 244 9.75 -0.38 9.98
C SER A 244 11.22 -0.44 9.59
N VAL A 245 11.66 0.59 8.85
CA VAL A 245 13.07 0.82 8.54
C VAL A 245 13.47 2.17 9.07
N ARG A 246 14.56 2.21 9.85
CA ARG A 246 15.06 3.41 10.50
C ARG A 246 16.54 3.59 10.22
N MET A 247 16.98 4.84 10.12
CA MET A 247 18.38 5.21 10.04
C MET A 247 18.76 5.92 11.35
N PRO A 248 19.38 5.22 12.31
CA PRO A 248 19.87 5.84 13.52
C PRO A 248 21.10 6.75 13.20
N LYS A 249 21.52 7.55 14.18
CA LYS A 249 22.68 8.49 14.03
C LYS A 249 23.98 7.80 13.60
N THR A 250 24.07 6.48 13.78
CA THR A 250 25.22 5.67 13.35
C THR A 250 25.30 5.46 11.82
N GLY A 251 24.31 5.92 11.07
CA GLY A 251 24.29 5.83 9.60
C GLY A 251 23.91 4.46 9.03
N ASN A 252 23.70 3.44 9.85
CA ASN A 252 23.27 2.12 9.38
C ASN A 252 21.75 2.07 9.26
N LEU A 253 21.27 1.61 8.10
CA LEU A 253 19.84 1.37 7.90
C LEU A 253 19.43 0.09 8.63
N LEU A 254 18.49 0.18 9.57
CA LEU A 254 17.99 -0.92 10.40
C LEU A 254 16.56 -1.29 10.02
N LEU A 255 16.33 -2.56 9.76
CA LEU A 255 15.01 -3.17 9.61
C LEU A 255 14.54 -3.69 10.96
N TYR A 256 13.45 -3.13 11.48
CA TYR A 256 12.79 -3.60 12.70
C TYR A 256 11.73 -4.64 12.37
N VAL A 257 11.81 -5.77 13.04
CA VAL A 257 10.96 -6.94 12.83
C VAL A 257 10.54 -7.55 14.17
N PHE A 258 9.45 -8.32 14.16
CA PHE A 258 9.18 -9.30 15.19
C PHE A 258 9.59 -10.69 14.66
N GLU A 259 10.56 -11.32 15.30
CA GLU A 259 11.07 -12.63 14.94
C GLU A 259 10.13 -13.72 15.48
N VAL A 260 9.43 -14.39 14.57
CA VAL A 260 8.48 -15.46 14.88
C VAL A 260 9.19 -16.81 15.04
N ALA A 261 10.21 -17.06 14.19
CA ALA A 261 11.01 -18.28 14.26
C ALA A 261 12.45 -18.04 13.79
N ARG A 262 13.40 -18.82 14.33
CA ARG A 262 14.83 -18.75 14.05
C ARG A 262 15.44 -20.13 13.93
N GLY A 263 16.05 -20.44 12.77
CA GLY A 263 16.77 -21.70 12.56
C GLY A 263 15.93 -22.97 12.81
N GLY A 264 14.59 -22.88 12.64
CA GLY A 264 13.66 -23.99 12.93
C GLY A 264 13.11 -24.03 14.35
N GLY A 265 13.62 -23.19 15.27
CA GLY A 265 13.08 -22.98 16.62
C GLY A 265 12.22 -21.72 16.76
N PRO A 266 11.69 -21.46 17.97
CA PRO A 266 10.93 -20.24 18.24
C PRO A 266 11.79 -18.98 18.06
N GLY A 267 11.15 -17.88 17.69
CA GLY A 267 11.78 -16.58 17.58
C GLY A 267 11.95 -15.90 18.95
N GLU A 268 12.73 -14.83 18.96
CA GLU A 268 13.08 -14.08 20.17
C GLU A 268 12.39 -12.71 20.26
N GLY A 269 11.31 -12.48 19.51
CA GLY A 269 10.54 -11.24 19.54
C GLY A 269 11.17 -10.10 18.74
N ILE A 270 11.13 -8.86 19.25
CA ILE A 270 11.57 -7.67 18.51
C ILE A 270 13.08 -7.73 18.24
N LYS A 271 13.46 -7.53 16.98
CA LYS A 271 14.84 -7.50 16.50
C LYS A 271 15.05 -6.32 15.55
N ALA A 272 16.30 -5.87 15.48
CA ALA A 272 16.75 -4.91 14.49
C ALA A 272 17.88 -5.52 13.67
N PHE A 273 17.66 -5.63 12.35
CA PHE A 273 18.66 -6.18 11.42
C PHE A 273 19.27 -5.05 10.60
N LYS A 274 20.59 -5.04 10.45
CA LYS A 274 21.21 -4.13 9.50
C LYS A 274 20.84 -4.53 8.08
N VAL A 275 20.27 -3.61 7.32
CA VAL A 275 19.82 -3.88 5.96
C VAL A 275 20.95 -4.35 5.06
N ALA A 276 22.16 -3.82 5.26
CA ALA A 276 23.36 -4.23 4.52
C ALA A 276 23.77 -5.70 4.75
N GLU A 277 23.41 -6.26 5.91
CA GLU A 277 23.76 -7.64 6.30
C GLU A 277 22.62 -8.64 6.01
N LEU A 278 21.48 -8.17 5.45
CA LEU A 278 20.40 -9.05 5.01
C LEU A 278 20.90 -9.93 3.85
N GLY A 279 20.70 -11.22 3.99
CA GLY A 279 20.89 -12.19 2.92
C GLY A 279 19.66 -12.29 2.02
N GLU A 280 19.27 -13.50 1.67
CA GLU A 280 18.07 -13.75 0.88
C GLU A 280 16.81 -13.36 1.65
N VAL A 281 15.84 -12.78 0.93
CA VAL A 281 14.51 -12.44 1.43
C VAL A 281 13.47 -13.12 0.55
N ALA A 282 12.61 -13.94 1.15
CA ALA A 282 11.46 -14.55 0.48
C ALA A 282 10.17 -14.14 1.22
N VAL A 283 9.18 -13.71 0.48
CA VAL A 283 7.84 -13.44 1.03
C VAL A 283 7.09 -14.76 1.12
N THR A 284 6.35 -14.96 2.20
CA THR A 284 5.47 -16.14 2.37
C THR A 284 4.02 -15.74 2.11
N ASP A 285 3.15 -16.73 1.93
CA ASP A 285 1.69 -16.57 1.85
C ASP A 285 1.01 -16.52 3.23
N ARG A 286 1.80 -16.64 4.32
CA ARG A 286 1.29 -16.69 5.69
C ARG A 286 1.04 -15.29 6.23
N PRO A 287 -0.21 -14.92 6.58
CA PRO A 287 -0.51 -13.64 7.16
C PRO A 287 -0.05 -13.53 8.61
N PHE A 288 0.18 -12.31 9.08
CA PHE A 288 0.35 -11.99 10.49
C PHE A 288 -0.64 -10.90 10.92
N ARG A 289 -1.00 -10.93 12.21
CA ARG A 289 -1.74 -9.83 12.84
C ARG A 289 -0.75 -8.86 13.43
N GLU A 290 -0.88 -7.60 13.05
CA GLU A 290 0.02 -6.56 13.51
C GLU A 290 -0.08 -6.32 15.00
N GLN A 291 1.05 -6.41 15.69
CA GLN A 291 1.21 -6.05 17.11
C GLN A 291 1.71 -4.62 17.25
N TYR A 292 2.30 -4.06 16.20
CA TYR A 292 2.87 -2.72 16.12
C TYR A 292 2.45 -2.05 14.81
N VAL A 293 2.57 -0.72 14.76
CA VAL A 293 2.30 0.05 13.54
C VAL A 293 3.29 -0.35 12.45
N VAL A 294 2.78 -0.73 11.29
CA VAL A 294 3.60 -1.02 10.10
C VAL A 294 3.84 0.27 9.35
N GLU A 295 5.13 0.64 9.20
CA GLU A 295 5.58 1.90 8.58
C GLU A 295 6.37 1.68 7.27
N LEU A 296 6.38 0.48 6.70
CA LEU A 296 7.15 0.08 5.51
C LEU A 296 6.41 0.30 4.19
#